data_53c3809ba5941398d474e86fc67b9ed8
#
_entry.id   53c3809ba5941398d474e86fc67b9ed8
#
_cell.length_a   1.000
_cell.length_b   1.000
_cell.length_c   1.000
_cell.angle_alpha   90.00
_cell.angle_beta   90.00
_cell.angle_gamma   90.00
#
_symmetry.space_group_name_H-M   'P 1'
#
loop_
_entity.id
_entity.type
_entity.pdbx_description
1 polymer ?
#
loop_
_entity_poly.entity_id
_entity_poly.type
_entity_poly.pdbx_seq_one_letter_code
_entity_poly.pdbx_strand_id
1 'polypeptide(L)'
;MIHSPLTVNVMLWGIWIGRLSWDADKQLSVFQFTEDYLKCPYDICPTTHRKGTGTSAAFFGKAGELYQGLPEFIADSLPDKWGSSLFDQWMTDNNVSLMDSTPLLKLSYIGKRAMGALEFIPDYPEENDMDSLNISSLADLAAEVYKDRSKAVLSGIESITMKKLIYLGTSAGGKRPKAVVAYNPKTGEFRSGQVDLPEDFKHYIIKFKEDPETPTSEIEMIWHEMAKDSGISMIPCFLKEVDGINHFITERFDRIGSEKVFTQTLAAIMPGADDYLKLAWLSNTLGLPQEDRDQILIRMVFN
;
A
#
# COMPACT_ATOMS: atom_id res chain seq x y z
N MET A 1 -22.25 6.40 13.90
CA MET A 1 -20.86 6.44 14.44
C MET A 1 -20.11 5.25 13.89
N ILE A 2 -18.94 5.47 13.35
CA ILE A 2 -18.04 4.39 12.89
C ILE A 2 -17.31 3.87 14.11
N HIS A 3 -17.35 2.56 14.33
CA HIS A 3 -16.61 1.89 15.40
C HIS A 3 -15.64 0.89 14.79
N SER A 4 -14.56 0.60 15.53
CA SER A 4 -13.65 -0.47 15.15
C SER A 4 -14.40 -1.80 15.06
N PRO A 5 -14.25 -2.55 13.94
CA PRO A 5 -14.88 -3.85 13.84
C PRO A 5 -14.22 -4.85 14.80
N LEU A 6 -15.02 -5.72 15.40
CA LEU A 6 -14.51 -6.82 16.24
C LEU A 6 -13.82 -7.90 15.38
N THR A 7 -14.22 -8.00 14.13
CA THR A 7 -13.67 -8.98 13.18
C THR A 7 -13.54 -8.39 11.79
N VAL A 8 -12.53 -8.83 11.05
CA VAL A 8 -12.30 -8.49 9.64
C VAL A 8 -12.09 -9.78 8.85
N ASN A 9 -12.84 -9.95 7.78
CA ASN A 9 -12.62 -11.02 6.82
C ASN A 9 -11.54 -10.59 5.83
N VAL A 10 -10.61 -11.48 5.54
CA VAL A 10 -9.51 -11.26 4.59
C VAL A 10 -9.81 -12.02 3.32
N MET A 11 -9.82 -11.30 2.20
CA MET A 11 -10.09 -11.84 0.87
C MET A 11 -8.83 -11.80 0.01
N LEU A 12 -8.72 -12.72 -0.92
CA LEU A 12 -7.67 -12.77 -1.95
C LEU A 12 -8.30 -13.28 -3.25
N TRP A 13 -8.30 -12.47 -4.30
CA TRP A 13 -8.88 -12.80 -5.61
C TRP A 13 -10.32 -13.35 -5.52
N GLY A 14 -11.14 -12.71 -4.69
CA GLY A 14 -12.53 -13.12 -4.44
C GLY A 14 -12.70 -14.32 -3.50
N ILE A 15 -11.63 -14.95 -3.05
CA ILE A 15 -11.68 -16.08 -2.10
C ILE A 15 -11.57 -15.54 -0.67
N TRP A 16 -12.47 -15.96 0.20
CA TRP A 16 -12.34 -15.67 1.62
C TRP A 16 -11.26 -16.56 2.23
N ILE A 17 -10.07 -15.98 2.47
CA ILE A 17 -8.90 -16.74 2.93
C ILE A 17 -8.82 -16.90 4.45
N GLY A 18 -9.44 -16.00 5.22
CA GLY A 18 -9.40 -16.09 6.67
C GLY A 18 -10.12 -14.95 7.37
N ARG A 19 -10.13 -15.02 8.69
CA ARG A 19 -10.74 -14.01 9.57
C ARG A 19 -9.77 -13.56 10.65
N LEU A 20 -9.72 -12.25 10.86
CA LEU A 20 -9.10 -11.60 12.00
C LEU A 20 -10.12 -11.31 13.07
N SER A 21 -9.75 -11.49 14.34
CA SER A 21 -10.50 -11.02 15.52
C SER A 21 -9.51 -10.28 16.43
N TRP A 22 -9.93 -9.16 17.03
CA TRP A 22 -9.08 -8.35 17.91
C TRP A 22 -9.23 -8.76 19.37
N ASP A 23 -8.13 -9.09 20.02
CA ASP A 23 -8.05 -9.31 21.46
C ASP A 23 -7.51 -8.02 22.12
N ALA A 24 -8.42 -7.24 22.71
CA ALA A 24 -8.09 -5.95 23.28
C ALA A 24 -7.19 -6.05 24.53
N ASP A 25 -7.29 -7.15 25.28
CA ASP A 25 -6.47 -7.36 26.48
C ASP A 25 -5.00 -7.63 26.13
N LYS A 26 -4.78 -8.38 25.06
CA LYS A 26 -3.44 -8.71 24.57
C LYS A 26 -2.87 -7.71 23.57
N GLN A 27 -3.70 -6.82 23.01
CA GLN A 27 -3.37 -5.95 21.89
C GLN A 27 -2.82 -6.74 20.68
N LEU A 28 -3.42 -7.89 20.42
CA LEU A 28 -3.07 -8.79 19.32
C LEU A 28 -4.33 -9.22 18.59
N SER A 29 -4.21 -9.44 17.30
CA SER A 29 -5.25 -10.14 16.55
C SER A 29 -5.07 -11.65 16.66
N VAL A 30 -6.19 -12.36 16.50
CA VAL A 30 -6.22 -13.81 16.28
C VAL A 30 -6.67 -14.01 14.84
N PHE A 31 -5.91 -14.75 14.06
CA PHE A 31 -6.23 -15.08 12.67
C PHE A 31 -6.45 -16.57 12.50
N GLN A 32 -7.42 -16.92 11.65
CA GLN A 32 -7.68 -18.30 11.27
C GLN A 32 -7.95 -18.37 9.77
N PHE A 33 -7.24 -19.27 9.07
CA PHE A 33 -7.53 -19.58 7.67
C PHE A 33 -8.87 -20.31 7.50
N THR A 34 -9.53 -20.08 6.36
CA THR A 34 -10.73 -20.81 5.98
C THR A 34 -10.38 -22.16 5.33
N GLU A 35 -11.33 -23.08 5.33
CA GLU A 35 -11.18 -24.36 4.62
C GLU A 35 -11.02 -24.16 3.11
N ASP A 36 -11.65 -23.14 2.54
CA ASP A 36 -11.57 -22.84 1.11
C ASP A 36 -10.15 -22.40 0.73
N TYR A 37 -9.51 -21.55 1.54
CA TYR A 37 -8.09 -21.22 1.33
C TYR A 37 -7.18 -22.46 1.46
N LEU A 38 -7.42 -23.31 2.44
CA LEU A 38 -6.60 -24.51 2.65
C LEU A 38 -6.63 -25.47 1.44
N LYS A 39 -7.70 -25.44 0.63
CA LYS A 39 -7.82 -26.21 -0.62
C LYS A 39 -7.17 -25.52 -1.83
N CYS A 40 -6.82 -24.23 -1.76
CA CYS A 40 -6.18 -23.53 -2.87
C CYS A 40 -4.80 -24.11 -3.19
N PRO A 41 -4.33 -24.06 -4.45
CA PRO A 41 -3.04 -24.64 -4.83
C PRO A 41 -1.82 -23.81 -4.41
N TYR A 42 -2.02 -22.54 -4.01
CA TYR A 42 -0.96 -21.62 -3.60
C TYR A 42 -0.88 -21.45 -2.08
N ASP A 43 0.30 -21.08 -1.58
CA ASP A 43 0.55 -20.79 -0.16
C ASP A 43 1.08 -19.35 -0.03
N ILE A 44 0.32 -18.49 0.64
CA ILE A 44 0.67 -17.08 0.83
C ILE A 44 1.62 -16.84 2.02
N CYS A 45 1.85 -17.86 2.83
CA CYS A 45 2.72 -17.77 4.02
C CYS A 45 3.74 -18.93 4.05
N PRO A 46 4.57 -19.09 2.99
CA PRO A 46 5.37 -20.29 2.80
C PRO A 46 6.46 -20.51 3.87
N THR A 47 6.75 -19.46 4.67
CA THR A 47 7.80 -19.50 5.68
C THR A 47 7.29 -19.39 7.11
N THR A 48 6.17 -18.67 7.34
CA THR A 48 5.66 -18.38 8.70
C THR A 48 4.48 -19.25 9.10
N HIS A 49 3.49 -19.38 8.23
CA HIS A 49 2.24 -20.11 8.49
C HIS A 49 1.91 -21.09 7.34
N ARG A 50 2.88 -21.94 7.03
CA ARG A 50 2.83 -22.85 5.88
C ARG A 50 1.65 -23.82 5.97
N LYS A 51 0.94 -24.01 4.85
CA LYS A 51 -0.13 -25.00 4.73
C LYS A 51 0.37 -26.41 5.06
N GLY A 52 -0.49 -27.23 5.65
CA GLY A 52 -0.19 -28.63 5.99
C GLY A 52 0.54 -28.85 7.31
N THR A 53 0.97 -27.79 8.03
CA THR A 53 1.65 -27.91 9.32
C THR A 53 0.76 -27.48 10.49
N GLY A 54 -0.49 -27.97 10.55
CA GLY A 54 -1.43 -27.63 11.61
C GLY A 54 -2.13 -26.27 11.42
N THR A 55 -2.18 -25.77 10.19
CA THR A 55 -2.72 -24.47 9.80
C THR A 55 -4.24 -24.31 9.95
N SER A 56 -4.97 -25.33 10.39
CA SER A 56 -6.37 -25.21 10.80
C SER A 56 -6.55 -24.53 12.17
N ALA A 57 -5.48 -24.39 12.94
CA ALA A 57 -5.50 -23.72 14.22
C ALA A 57 -5.43 -22.20 14.04
N ALA A 58 -6.16 -21.47 14.89
CA ALA A 58 -6.02 -20.04 15.00
C ALA A 58 -4.63 -19.68 15.56
N PHE A 59 -4.03 -18.59 15.10
CA PHE A 59 -2.76 -18.09 15.59
C PHE A 59 -2.83 -16.59 15.87
N PHE A 60 -1.95 -16.13 16.78
CA PHE A 60 -1.88 -14.72 17.11
C PHE A 60 -1.05 -13.95 16.10
N GLY A 61 -1.42 -12.69 15.88
CA GLY A 61 -0.59 -11.73 15.20
C GLY A 61 0.65 -11.39 16.03
N LYS A 62 1.52 -10.58 15.48
CA LYS A 62 2.84 -10.25 16.04
C LYS A 62 2.85 -8.88 16.68
N ALA A 63 3.37 -8.78 17.88
CA ALA A 63 3.56 -7.52 18.58
C ALA A 63 4.67 -6.67 17.92
N GLY A 64 4.69 -5.39 18.23
CA GLY A 64 5.69 -4.43 17.76
C GLY A 64 5.15 -3.45 16.74
N GLU A 65 5.89 -2.36 16.54
CA GLU A 65 5.49 -1.23 15.69
C GLU A 65 5.25 -1.65 14.23
N LEU A 66 6.07 -2.57 13.71
CA LEU A 66 6.00 -3.03 12.33
C LEU A 66 4.72 -3.83 12.06
N TYR A 67 4.29 -4.67 12.99
CA TYR A 67 3.17 -5.58 12.80
C TYR A 67 1.88 -5.13 13.49
N GLN A 68 1.96 -4.26 14.47
CA GLN A 68 0.83 -3.68 15.21
C GLN A 68 -0.19 -4.73 15.71
N GLY A 69 0.28 -5.92 16.09
CA GLY A 69 -0.60 -7.00 16.55
C GLY A 69 -1.24 -7.84 15.46
N LEU A 70 -0.90 -7.63 14.19
CA LEU A 70 -1.39 -8.41 13.04
C LEU A 70 -0.41 -9.53 12.64
N PRO A 71 -0.89 -10.56 11.93
CA PRO A 71 -0.02 -11.46 11.18
C PRO A 71 0.84 -10.68 10.17
N GLU A 72 2.06 -11.13 9.94
CA GLU A 72 3.07 -10.44 9.17
C GLU A 72 2.60 -10.10 7.74
N PHE A 73 1.98 -11.07 7.07
CA PHE A 73 1.50 -10.92 5.70
C PHE A 73 0.28 -9.99 5.57
N ILE A 74 -0.41 -9.70 6.67
CA ILE A 74 -1.52 -8.74 6.72
C ILE A 74 -1.00 -7.36 7.10
N ALA A 75 -0.01 -7.28 7.98
CA ALA A 75 0.56 -6.03 8.44
C ALA A 75 1.13 -5.17 7.30
N ASP A 76 1.60 -5.78 6.22
CA ASP A 76 2.03 -5.08 5.00
C ASP A 76 0.93 -4.22 4.35
N SER A 77 -0.33 -4.51 4.64
CA SER A 77 -1.45 -3.72 4.13
C SER A 77 -1.76 -2.48 4.99
N LEU A 78 -1.13 -2.34 6.15
CA LEU A 78 -1.35 -1.16 6.99
C LEU A 78 -0.81 0.10 6.33
N PRO A 79 -1.45 1.26 6.58
CA PRO A 79 -0.92 2.54 6.13
C PRO A 79 0.45 2.78 6.78
N ASP A 80 1.37 3.30 5.98
CA ASP A 80 2.65 3.82 6.47
C ASP A 80 2.50 5.20 7.15
N LYS A 81 3.63 5.92 7.34
CA LYS A 81 3.60 7.24 7.99
C LYS A 81 2.77 8.28 7.24
N TRP A 82 2.83 8.30 5.91
CA TRP A 82 1.99 9.19 5.11
C TRP A 82 0.53 8.77 5.16
N GLY A 83 0.25 7.51 4.85
CA GLY A 83 -1.10 6.96 4.88
C GLY A 83 -1.75 7.04 6.26
N SER A 84 -0.99 6.86 7.35
CA SER A 84 -1.48 7.02 8.72
C SER A 84 -1.91 8.45 9.00
N SER A 85 -1.19 9.46 8.47
CA SER A 85 -1.61 10.87 8.62
C SER A 85 -2.96 11.14 7.96
N LEU A 86 -3.18 10.55 6.79
CA LEU A 86 -4.45 10.69 6.07
C LEU A 86 -5.57 9.91 6.76
N PHE A 87 -5.26 8.74 7.33
CA PHE A 87 -6.20 7.99 8.15
C PHE A 87 -6.62 8.75 9.42
N ASP A 88 -5.68 9.40 10.10
CA ASP A 88 -5.96 10.23 11.28
C ASP A 88 -6.89 11.41 10.92
N GLN A 89 -6.68 12.02 9.75
CA GLN A 89 -7.57 13.06 9.24
C GLN A 89 -8.97 12.49 8.94
N TRP A 90 -9.05 11.33 8.28
CA TRP A 90 -10.32 10.66 8.03
C TRP A 90 -11.07 10.34 9.34
N MET A 91 -10.37 9.87 10.37
CA MET A 91 -10.99 9.64 11.69
C MET A 91 -11.57 10.93 12.27
N THR A 92 -10.83 12.03 12.17
CA THR A 92 -11.27 13.35 12.63
C THR A 92 -12.54 13.80 11.90
N ASP A 93 -12.54 13.73 10.58
CA ASP A 93 -13.66 14.14 9.72
C ASP A 93 -14.94 13.32 9.99
N ASN A 94 -14.76 12.04 10.38
CA ASN A 94 -15.86 11.12 10.68
C ASN A 94 -16.21 11.02 12.18
N ASN A 95 -15.63 11.87 13.03
CA ASN A 95 -15.82 11.88 14.50
C ASN A 95 -15.55 10.50 15.14
N VAL A 96 -14.54 9.79 14.66
CA VAL A 96 -14.09 8.50 15.21
C VAL A 96 -13.12 8.76 16.36
N SER A 97 -13.33 8.10 17.49
CA SER A 97 -12.43 8.25 18.65
C SER A 97 -11.05 7.64 18.35
N LEU A 98 -9.97 8.31 18.79
CA LEU A 98 -8.63 7.74 18.76
C LEU A 98 -8.52 6.43 19.57
N MET A 99 -9.38 6.23 20.58
CA MET A 99 -9.44 4.97 21.33
C MET A 99 -9.99 3.81 20.50
N ASP A 100 -10.74 4.11 19.43
CA ASP A 100 -11.24 3.13 18.48
C ASP A 100 -10.25 2.82 17.33
N SER A 101 -9.08 3.47 17.32
CA SER A 101 -8.04 3.30 16.30
C SER A 101 -7.30 1.97 16.45
N THR A 102 -7.98 0.86 16.16
CA THR A 102 -7.33 -0.46 16.11
C THR A 102 -6.75 -0.75 14.73
N PRO A 103 -5.80 -1.69 14.61
CA PRO A 103 -5.33 -2.15 13.32
C PRO A 103 -6.45 -2.71 12.43
N LEU A 104 -7.52 -3.30 13.02
CA LEU A 104 -8.67 -3.78 12.27
C LEU A 104 -9.48 -2.64 11.66
N LEU A 105 -9.60 -1.50 12.34
CA LEU A 105 -10.22 -0.31 11.77
C LEU A 105 -9.42 0.23 10.58
N LYS A 106 -8.09 0.27 10.71
CA LYS A 106 -7.20 0.67 9.60
C LYS A 106 -7.35 -0.24 8.39
N LEU A 107 -7.40 -1.56 8.59
CA LEU A 107 -7.63 -2.53 7.51
C LEU A 107 -9.00 -2.34 6.85
N SER A 108 -10.05 -2.14 7.64
CA SER A 108 -11.40 -1.87 7.11
C SER A 108 -11.49 -0.53 6.37
N TYR A 109 -10.75 0.49 6.84
CA TYR A 109 -10.63 1.75 6.11
C TYR A 109 -9.90 1.58 4.78
N ILE A 110 -8.88 0.75 4.71
CA ILE A 110 -8.18 0.42 3.46
C ILE A 110 -9.08 -0.42 2.55
N GLY A 111 -9.79 -1.41 3.09
CA GLY A 111 -10.74 -2.24 2.36
C GLY A 111 -10.11 -2.91 1.14
N LYS A 112 -10.63 -2.58 -0.04
CA LYS A 112 -10.16 -3.11 -1.34
C LYS A 112 -8.96 -2.35 -1.92
N ARG A 113 -8.54 -1.25 -1.29
CA ARG A 113 -7.51 -0.34 -1.82
C ARG A 113 -6.07 -0.70 -1.42
N ALA A 114 -5.87 -1.81 -0.71
CA ALA A 114 -4.55 -2.25 -0.28
C ALA A 114 -3.56 -2.36 -1.46
N MET A 115 -2.27 -2.15 -1.14
CA MET A 115 -1.20 -2.58 -2.04
C MET A 115 -1.20 -4.10 -2.10
N GLY A 116 -0.90 -4.66 -3.28
CA GLY A 116 -1.04 -6.10 -3.51
C GLY A 116 -2.50 -6.51 -3.73
N ALA A 117 -2.84 -7.75 -3.39
CA ALA A 117 -4.11 -8.38 -3.73
C ALA A 117 -5.03 -8.70 -2.54
N LEU A 118 -4.59 -8.44 -1.30
CA LEU A 118 -5.45 -8.62 -0.13
C LEU A 118 -6.55 -7.56 -0.09
N GLU A 119 -7.73 -7.98 0.35
CA GLU A 119 -8.88 -7.10 0.57
C GLU A 119 -9.50 -7.40 1.95
N PHE A 120 -10.07 -6.38 2.57
CA PHE A 120 -10.57 -6.44 3.94
C PHE A 120 -12.05 -6.06 4.01
N ILE A 121 -12.84 -6.86 4.71
CA ILE A 121 -14.28 -6.65 4.87
C ILE A 121 -14.63 -6.71 6.36
N PRO A 122 -15.34 -5.71 6.93
CA PRO A 122 -16.03 -4.61 6.26
C PRO A 122 -15.07 -3.62 5.61
N ASP A 123 -15.56 -2.95 4.57
CA ASP A 123 -14.86 -1.91 3.81
C ASP A 123 -15.61 -0.58 4.04
N TYR A 124 -14.92 0.44 4.54
CA TYR A 124 -15.52 1.73 4.92
C TYR A 124 -15.24 2.90 3.96
N PRO A 125 -14.57 2.76 2.82
CA PRO A 125 -14.38 3.90 1.95
C PRO A 125 -15.73 4.42 1.45
N GLU A 126 -15.87 5.74 1.45
CA GLU A 126 -16.94 6.38 0.70
C GLU A 126 -16.67 6.17 -0.79
N GLU A 127 -17.66 5.70 -1.53
CA GLU A 127 -17.63 5.72 -2.99
C GLU A 127 -17.66 7.19 -3.42
N ASN A 128 -16.51 7.73 -3.77
CA ASN A 128 -16.41 9.03 -4.39
C ASN A 128 -16.29 8.82 -5.91
N ASP A 129 -17.22 9.36 -6.64
CA ASP A 129 -17.13 9.49 -8.10
C ASP A 129 -15.93 10.38 -8.43
N MET A 130 -14.85 9.76 -8.93
CA MET A 130 -13.56 10.43 -9.15
C MET A 130 -13.17 10.34 -10.62
N ASP A 131 -14.04 10.77 -11.50
CA ASP A 131 -13.84 10.68 -12.95
C ASP A 131 -12.58 11.42 -13.42
N SER A 132 -12.29 12.59 -12.84
CA SER A 132 -11.07 13.33 -13.17
C SER A 132 -10.39 13.90 -11.93
N LEU A 133 -9.04 13.93 -11.94
CA LEU A 133 -8.23 14.47 -10.85
C LEU A 133 -7.52 15.75 -11.29
N ASN A 134 -7.64 16.79 -10.49
CA ASN A 134 -6.77 17.96 -10.58
C ASN A 134 -5.48 17.70 -9.77
N ILE A 135 -4.41 17.35 -10.46
CA ILE A 135 -3.13 16.99 -9.82
C ILE A 135 -2.49 18.19 -9.14
N SER A 136 -2.63 19.41 -9.70
CA SER A 136 -2.13 20.64 -9.07
C SER A 136 -2.72 20.82 -7.67
N SER A 137 -4.05 20.84 -7.56
CA SER A 137 -4.73 20.98 -6.25
C SER A 137 -4.39 19.86 -5.26
N LEU A 138 -4.19 18.64 -5.75
CA LEU A 138 -3.76 17.51 -4.90
C LEU A 138 -2.32 17.68 -4.42
N ALA A 139 -1.42 18.18 -5.27
CA ALA A 139 -0.01 18.41 -4.94
C ALA A 139 0.13 19.53 -3.90
N ASP A 140 -0.57 20.65 -4.07
CA ASP A 140 -0.56 21.77 -3.14
C ASP A 140 -1.05 21.35 -1.75
N LEU A 141 -2.18 20.64 -1.71
CA LEU A 141 -2.72 20.14 -0.45
C LEU A 141 -1.83 19.08 0.20
N ALA A 142 -1.24 18.18 -0.60
CA ALA A 142 -0.30 17.18 -0.09
C ALA A 142 0.95 17.82 0.53
N ALA A 143 1.47 18.89 -0.07
CA ALA A 143 2.60 19.65 0.48
C ALA A 143 2.21 20.37 1.78
N GLU A 144 1.01 20.92 1.87
CA GLU A 144 0.48 21.57 3.08
C GLU A 144 0.33 20.56 4.23
N VAL A 145 -0.36 19.44 3.99
CA VAL A 145 -0.52 18.35 4.97
C VAL A 145 0.82 17.79 5.45
N TYR A 146 1.81 17.72 4.57
CA TYR A 146 3.15 17.26 4.92
C TYR A 146 3.88 18.22 5.84
N LYS A 147 3.76 19.54 5.60
CA LYS A 147 4.44 20.60 6.37
C LYS A 147 3.80 20.84 7.75
N ASP A 148 2.49 20.86 7.82
CA ASP A 148 1.78 21.16 9.08
C ASP A 148 0.40 20.50 9.15
N ARG A 149 0.34 19.37 9.80
CA ARG A 149 -0.87 18.57 9.98
C ARG A 149 -1.96 19.25 10.82
N SER A 150 -1.60 20.25 11.62
CA SER A 150 -2.52 20.89 12.57
C SER A 150 -3.30 22.07 11.99
N LYS A 151 -2.91 22.59 10.83
CA LYS A 151 -3.46 23.83 10.26
C LYS A 151 -4.46 23.64 9.12
N ALA A 152 -4.71 22.41 8.66
CA ALA A 152 -5.65 22.14 7.57
C ALA A 152 -7.11 22.38 8.02
N VAL A 153 -7.47 23.62 8.38
CA VAL A 153 -8.85 24.08 8.51
C VAL A 153 -9.33 24.44 7.12
N LEU A 154 -10.09 23.57 6.49
CA LEU A 154 -10.36 23.61 5.07
C LEU A 154 -11.66 24.32 4.72
N SER A 155 -11.62 25.18 3.72
CA SER A 155 -12.80 25.68 3.01
C SER A 155 -13.51 24.57 2.24
N GLY A 156 -14.75 24.74 1.77
CA GLY A 156 -15.55 23.67 1.16
C GLY A 156 -14.90 22.97 -0.06
N ILE A 157 -14.13 23.70 -0.90
CA ILE A 157 -13.44 23.14 -2.07
C ILE A 157 -12.23 22.31 -1.62
N GLU A 158 -11.47 22.81 -0.65
CA GLU A 158 -10.35 22.11 -0.02
C GLU A 158 -10.82 20.82 0.68
N SER A 159 -12.02 20.81 1.27
CA SER A 159 -12.63 19.62 1.87
C SER A 159 -12.85 18.50 0.84
N ILE A 160 -13.28 18.80 -0.39
CA ILE A 160 -13.44 17.81 -1.46
C ILE A 160 -12.06 17.28 -1.90
N THR A 161 -11.08 18.16 -2.08
CA THR A 161 -9.72 17.79 -2.46
C THR A 161 -9.06 16.94 -1.35
N MET A 162 -9.30 17.29 -0.08
CA MET A 162 -8.80 16.47 1.05
C MET A 162 -9.41 15.07 1.06
N LYS A 163 -10.71 14.93 0.85
CA LYS A 163 -11.35 13.60 0.74
C LYS A 163 -10.73 12.77 -0.39
N LYS A 164 -10.47 13.38 -1.54
CA LYS A 164 -9.77 12.73 -2.65
C LYS A 164 -8.34 12.33 -2.25
N LEU A 165 -7.58 13.22 -1.63
CA LEU A 165 -6.21 12.92 -1.18
C LEU A 165 -6.19 11.79 -0.15
N ILE A 166 -7.09 11.80 0.83
CA ILE A 166 -7.27 10.72 1.81
C ILE A 166 -7.55 9.40 1.12
N TYR A 167 -8.48 9.38 0.17
CA TYR A 167 -8.87 8.17 -0.55
C TYR A 167 -7.72 7.60 -1.41
N LEU A 168 -6.98 8.47 -2.09
CA LEU A 168 -5.92 8.07 -3.02
C LEU A 168 -4.57 7.79 -2.34
N GLY A 169 -4.27 8.45 -1.22
CA GLY A 169 -2.94 8.47 -0.63
C GLY A 169 -2.70 7.43 0.46
N THR A 170 -3.75 6.83 1.01
CA THR A 170 -3.64 6.04 2.25
C THR A 170 -2.92 4.71 2.07
N SER A 171 -3.06 4.04 0.94
CA SER A 171 -2.58 2.67 0.74
C SER A 171 -1.15 2.57 0.19
N ALA A 172 -0.58 3.65 -0.32
CA ALA A 172 0.76 3.63 -0.92
C ALA A 172 1.86 3.81 0.14
N GLY A 173 2.79 2.84 0.25
CA GLY A 173 3.86 2.81 1.25
C GLY A 173 4.89 3.94 1.13
N GLY A 174 5.50 4.40 2.25
CA GLY A 174 6.58 5.41 2.33
C GLY A 174 6.20 6.68 3.10
N LYS A 175 7.17 7.53 3.41
CA LYS A 175 7.00 8.71 4.29
C LYS A 175 6.54 9.97 3.56
N ARG A 176 6.82 10.07 2.26
CA ARG A 176 6.58 11.27 1.45
C ARG A 176 5.17 11.31 0.88
N PRO A 177 4.64 12.50 0.61
CA PRO A 177 3.34 12.69 -0.02
C PRO A 177 3.21 11.96 -1.34
N LYS A 178 2.18 11.17 -1.48
CA LYS A 178 1.89 10.41 -2.70
C LYS A 178 0.43 10.04 -2.82
N ALA A 179 0.02 9.68 -4.02
CA ALA A 179 -1.31 9.19 -4.31
C ALA A 179 -1.30 8.05 -5.35
N VAL A 180 -2.27 7.16 -5.25
CA VAL A 180 -2.53 6.13 -6.24
C VAL A 180 -3.43 6.72 -7.31
N VAL A 181 -2.92 6.81 -8.53
CA VAL A 181 -3.61 7.43 -9.65
C VAL A 181 -3.66 6.49 -10.86
N ALA A 182 -4.60 6.73 -11.73
CA ALA A 182 -4.61 6.21 -13.08
C ALA A 182 -4.20 7.31 -14.04
N TYR A 183 -3.41 6.98 -15.06
CA TYR A 183 -2.95 7.93 -16.07
C TYR A 183 -3.10 7.35 -17.46
N ASN A 184 -3.64 8.16 -18.36
CA ASN A 184 -3.70 7.87 -19.78
C ASN A 184 -2.58 8.63 -20.50
N PRO A 185 -1.55 7.95 -21.00
CA PRO A 185 -0.42 8.62 -21.65
C PRO A 185 -0.78 9.28 -23.00
N LYS A 186 -1.89 8.89 -23.63
CA LYS A 186 -2.33 9.47 -24.90
C LYS A 186 -3.04 10.82 -24.72
N THR A 187 -3.85 10.93 -23.66
CA THR A 187 -4.65 12.15 -23.40
C THR A 187 -4.02 13.06 -22.34
N GLY A 188 -3.13 12.52 -21.51
CA GLY A 188 -2.56 13.22 -20.36
C GLY A 188 -3.52 13.29 -19.16
N GLU A 189 -4.64 12.60 -19.21
CA GLU A 189 -5.68 12.63 -18.18
C GLU A 189 -5.31 11.78 -16.97
N PHE A 190 -5.61 12.28 -15.77
CA PHE A 190 -5.50 11.56 -14.51
C PHE A 190 -6.87 11.24 -13.94
N ARG A 191 -7.03 10.04 -13.40
CA ARG A 191 -8.21 9.55 -12.69
C ARG A 191 -7.82 8.87 -11.39
N SER A 192 -8.80 8.47 -10.60
CA SER A 192 -8.56 7.60 -9.45
C SER A 192 -7.92 6.28 -9.88
N GLY A 193 -6.82 5.89 -9.24
CA GLY A 193 -6.19 4.57 -9.43
C GLY A 193 -6.75 3.49 -8.51
N GLN A 194 -7.84 3.78 -7.79
CA GLN A 194 -8.46 2.88 -6.81
C GLN A 194 -9.74 2.20 -7.33
N VAL A 195 -10.07 2.40 -8.59
CA VAL A 195 -11.26 1.86 -9.27
C VAL A 195 -10.85 1.06 -10.51
N ASP A 196 -11.79 0.33 -11.09
CA ASP A 196 -11.60 -0.34 -12.38
C ASP A 196 -11.34 0.69 -13.48
N LEU A 197 -10.35 0.44 -14.32
CA LEU A 197 -9.86 1.39 -15.30
C LEU A 197 -10.31 1.01 -16.71
N PRO A 198 -10.61 2.03 -17.56
CA PRO A 198 -10.69 1.85 -19.00
C PRO A 198 -9.36 1.36 -19.59
N GLU A 199 -9.39 0.65 -20.72
CA GLU A 199 -8.22 0.02 -21.35
C GLU A 199 -7.03 0.96 -21.63
N ASP A 200 -7.29 2.25 -21.87
CA ASP A 200 -6.24 3.24 -22.15
C ASP A 200 -5.54 3.81 -20.92
N PHE A 201 -6.00 3.45 -19.72
CA PHE A 201 -5.40 3.89 -18.47
C PHE A 201 -4.55 2.78 -17.84
N LYS A 202 -3.49 3.20 -17.14
CA LYS A 202 -2.68 2.32 -16.30
C LYS A 202 -2.61 2.84 -14.88
N HIS A 203 -2.32 1.94 -13.94
CA HIS A 203 -2.16 2.27 -12.52
C HIS A 203 -0.76 2.79 -12.22
N TYR A 204 -0.69 3.93 -11.54
CA TYR A 204 0.54 4.58 -11.12
C TYR A 204 0.48 5.03 -9.66
N ILE A 205 1.65 5.28 -9.11
CA ILE A 205 1.83 6.07 -7.90
C ILE A 205 2.51 7.37 -8.33
N ILE A 206 1.89 8.51 -8.01
CA ILE A 206 2.52 9.83 -8.09
C ILE A 206 3.12 10.17 -6.73
N LYS A 207 4.39 10.55 -6.69
CA LYS A 207 5.05 11.14 -5.53
C LYS A 207 5.11 12.64 -5.72
N PHE A 208 4.41 13.37 -4.87
CA PHE A 208 4.39 14.82 -4.94
C PHE A 208 5.71 15.40 -4.43
N LYS A 209 6.23 16.37 -5.15
CA LYS A 209 7.40 17.14 -4.72
C LYS A 209 6.98 18.08 -3.60
N GLU A 210 7.57 17.91 -2.42
CA GLU A 210 7.15 18.65 -1.21
C GLU A 210 7.68 20.08 -1.16
N ASP A 211 8.85 20.29 -1.79
CA ASP A 211 9.55 21.57 -1.86
C ASP A 211 10.04 21.79 -3.30
N PRO A 212 9.54 22.82 -3.98
CA PRO A 212 9.95 23.14 -5.35
C PRO A 212 11.46 23.33 -5.54
N GLU A 213 12.15 23.84 -4.51
CA GLU A 213 13.60 24.12 -4.58
C GLU A 213 14.45 22.86 -4.43
N THR A 214 13.92 21.79 -3.84
CA THR A 214 14.67 20.54 -3.64
C THR A 214 14.42 19.57 -4.80
N PRO A 215 15.45 19.13 -5.56
CA PRO A 215 15.26 18.30 -6.76
C PRO A 215 15.01 16.82 -6.45
N THR A 216 14.04 16.51 -5.55
CA THR A 216 13.80 15.14 -5.06
C THR A 216 13.27 14.22 -6.15
N SER A 217 12.37 14.70 -6.99
CA SER A 217 11.79 13.93 -8.10
C SER A 217 12.83 13.64 -9.18
N GLU A 218 13.64 14.63 -9.50
CA GLU A 218 14.73 14.53 -10.48
C GLU A 218 15.82 13.54 -10.00
N ILE A 219 16.16 13.59 -8.71
CA ILE A 219 17.10 12.64 -8.09
C ILE A 219 16.55 11.20 -8.17
N GLU A 220 15.28 10.98 -7.87
CA GLU A 220 14.66 9.64 -8.00
C GLU A 220 14.71 9.15 -9.46
N MET A 221 14.51 10.04 -10.43
CA MET A 221 14.60 9.70 -11.86
C MET A 221 16.03 9.34 -12.27
N ILE A 222 17.03 10.08 -11.80
CA ILE A 222 18.45 9.78 -12.06
C ILE A 222 18.81 8.40 -11.49
N TRP A 223 18.43 8.11 -10.24
CA TRP A 223 18.66 6.80 -9.64
C TRP A 223 18.00 5.66 -10.42
N HIS A 224 16.80 5.88 -10.95
CA HIS A 224 16.11 4.92 -11.79
C HIS A 224 16.91 4.63 -13.08
N GLU A 225 17.38 5.65 -13.80
CA GLU A 225 18.16 5.47 -15.02
C GLU A 225 19.50 4.77 -14.72
N MET A 226 20.20 5.17 -13.65
CA MET A 226 21.44 4.52 -13.24
C MET A 226 21.22 3.03 -12.92
N ALA A 227 20.12 2.68 -12.26
CA ALA A 227 19.78 1.30 -11.97
C ALA A 227 19.53 0.50 -13.25
N LYS A 228 18.79 1.06 -14.23
CA LYS A 228 18.59 0.42 -15.54
C LYS A 228 19.90 0.21 -16.29
N ASP A 229 20.77 1.22 -16.33
CA ASP A 229 22.07 1.13 -16.99
C ASP A 229 22.98 0.08 -16.34
N SER A 230 22.78 -0.18 -15.06
CA SER A 230 23.46 -1.26 -14.30
C SER A 230 22.86 -2.66 -14.52
N GLY A 231 21.86 -2.80 -15.39
CA GLY A 231 21.21 -4.08 -15.68
C GLY A 231 20.12 -4.48 -14.69
N ILE A 232 19.69 -3.58 -13.82
CA ILE A 232 18.54 -3.83 -12.93
C ILE A 232 17.23 -3.69 -13.71
N SER A 233 16.39 -4.72 -13.61
CA SER A 233 15.02 -4.67 -14.13
C SER A 233 14.20 -3.69 -13.29
N MET A 234 13.86 -2.54 -13.87
CA MET A 234 13.11 -1.47 -13.22
C MET A 234 11.72 -1.32 -13.85
N ILE A 235 10.75 -0.96 -13.01
CA ILE A 235 9.39 -0.62 -13.46
C ILE A 235 9.43 0.72 -14.21
N PRO A 236 8.58 0.93 -15.25
CA PRO A 236 8.49 2.22 -15.92
C PRO A 236 8.19 3.37 -14.96
N CYS A 237 8.96 4.43 -15.05
CA CYS A 237 8.68 5.68 -14.36
C CYS A 237 9.05 6.88 -15.23
N PHE A 238 8.54 8.04 -14.87
CA PHE A 238 8.77 9.29 -15.59
C PHE A 238 8.52 10.50 -14.68
N LEU A 239 9.02 11.66 -15.11
CA LEU A 239 8.65 12.93 -14.49
C LEU A 239 7.43 13.51 -15.22
N LYS A 240 6.49 14.03 -14.43
CA LYS A 240 5.34 14.78 -14.94
C LYS A 240 5.38 16.19 -14.38
N GLU A 241 5.54 17.15 -15.27
CA GLU A 241 5.43 18.56 -14.93
C GLU A 241 3.96 18.97 -14.74
N VAL A 242 3.69 19.60 -13.63
CA VAL A 242 2.41 20.25 -13.28
C VAL A 242 2.75 21.61 -12.68
N ASP A 243 2.26 22.69 -13.29
CA ASP A 243 2.51 24.08 -12.88
C ASP A 243 4.02 24.41 -12.66
N GLY A 244 4.86 23.91 -13.54
CA GLY A 244 6.31 24.13 -13.51
C GLY A 244 7.07 23.26 -12.48
N ILE A 245 6.37 22.36 -11.77
CA ILE A 245 6.94 21.45 -10.78
C ILE A 245 6.93 20.02 -11.30
N ASN A 246 8.09 19.35 -11.28
CA ASN A 246 8.20 17.96 -11.65
C ASN A 246 7.82 17.03 -10.50
N HIS A 247 6.85 16.15 -10.73
CA HIS A 247 6.48 15.06 -9.84
C HIS A 247 6.99 13.73 -10.39
N PHE A 248 7.44 12.83 -9.52
CA PHE A 248 7.89 11.50 -9.92
C PHE A 248 6.70 10.55 -10.00
N ILE A 249 6.56 9.85 -11.13
CA ILE A 249 5.48 8.90 -11.37
C ILE A 249 6.07 7.53 -11.68
N THR A 250 5.59 6.50 -10.98
CA THR A 250 6.01 5.11 -11.20
C THR A 250 4.79 4.22 -11.45
N GLU A 251 4.89 3.34 -12.45
CA GLU A 251 3.86 2.33 -12.72
C GLU A 251 3.75 1.37 -11.53
N ARG A 252 2.55 0.91 -11.22
CA ARG A 252 2.35 -0.06 -10.14
C ARG A 252 2.72 -1.47 -10.61
N PHE A 253 3.61 -2.14 -9.90
CA PHE A 253 4.00 -3.53 -10.17
C PHE A 253 2.98 -4.55 -9.65
N ASP A 254 2.11 -4.12 -8.75
CA ASP A 254 1.08 -4.96 -8.14
C ASP A 254 -0.26 -4.93 -8.90
N ARG A 255 -0.22 -4.48 -10.16
CA ARG A 255 -1.37 -4.47 -11.08
C ARG A 255 -0.94 -4.94 -12.47
N ILE A 256 -1.73 -5.84 -13.08
CA ILE A 256 -1.62 -6.27 -14.48
C ILE A 256 -3.00 -6.01 -15.10
N GLY A 257 -3.13 -4.91 -15.84
CA GLY A 257 -4.46 -4.40 -16.21
C GLY A 257 -5.27 -4.10 -14.96
N SER A 258 -6.47 -4.67 -14.84
CA SER A 258 -7.33 -4.57 -13.64
C SER A 258 -7.04 -5.65 -12.59
N GLU A 259 -6.19 -6.63 -12.88
CA GLU A 259 -5.90 -7.72 -11.96
C GLU A 259 -4.90 -7.30 -10.88
N LYS A 260 -5.18 -7.69 -9.65
CA LYS A 260 -4.30 -7.48 -8.50
C LYS A 260 -3.26 -8.61 -8.40
N VAL A 261 -1.99 -8.24 -8.27
CA VAL A 261 -0.89 -9.16 -8.03
C VAL A 261 -0.62 -9.27 -6.53
N PHE A 262 -0.59 -10.49 -6.00
CA PHE A 262 -0.24 -10.70 -4.60
C PHE A 262 1.22 -10.32 -4.35
N THR A 263 1.43 -9.44 -3.40
CA THR A 263 2.74 -8.89 -3.05
C THR A 263 2.96 -8.91 -1.55
N GLN A 264 4.18 -9.15 -1.13
CA GLN A 264 4.61 -9.08 0.27
C GLN A 264 6.01 -8.48 0.37
N THR A 265 6.26 -7.77 1.47
CA THR A 265 7.64 -7.35 1.79
C THR A 265 8.48 -8.51 2.30
N LEU A 266 9.80 -8.34 2.27
CA LEU A 266 10.71 -9.31 2.89
C LEU A 266 10.40 -9.51 4.37
N ALA A 267 10.03 -8.44 5.07
CA ALA A 267 9.67 -8.50 6.50
C ALA A 267 8.40 -9.32 6.79
N ALA A 268 7.45 -9.38 5.85
CA ALA A 268 6.26 -10.21 5.97
C ALA A 268 6.55 -11.69 5.70
N ILE A 269 7.37 -11.97 4.69
CA ILE A 269 7.73 -13.36 4.34
C ILE A 269 8.73 -13.94 5.34
N MET A 270 9.71 -13.14 5.77
CA MET A 270 10.80 -13.56 6.64
C MET A 270 11.02 -12.52 7.75
N PRO A 271 10.27 -12.60 8.86
CA PRO A 271 10.37 -11.65 9.96
C PRO A 271 11.81 -11.53 10.48
N GLY A 272 12.27 -10.28 10.63
CA GLY A 272 13.64 -9.98 11.03
C GLY A 272 14.67 -10.02 9.90
N ALA A 273 14.23 -10.22 8.66
CA ALA A 273 15.10 -10.06 7.50
C ALA A 273 15.15 -8.58 7.09
N ASP A 274 16.35 -8.05 6.97
CA ASP A 274 16.65 -6.65 6.70
C ASP A 274 17.87 -6.44 5.79
N ASP A 275 18.39 -7.52 5.21
CA ASP A 275 19.59 -7.48 4.37
C ASP A 275 19.47 -8.37 3.12
N TYR A 276 20.33 -8.12 2.15
CA TYR A 276 20.37 -8.84 0.88
C TYR A 276 20.81 -10.31 1.02
N LEU A 277 21.58 -10.68 2.05
CA LEU A 277 22.00 -12.07 2.25
C LEU A 277 20.81 -12.94 2.66
N LYS A 278 19.94 -12.42 3.54
CA LYS A 278 18.69 -13.08 3.91
C LYS A 278 17.73 -13.18 2.72
N LEU A 279 17.65 -12.13 1.88
CA LEU A 279 16.86 -12.16 0.66
C LEU A 279 17.39 -13.21 -0.33
N ALA A 280 18.71 -13.30 -0.53
CA ALA A 280 19.33 -14.30 -1.37
C ALA A 280 19.11 -15.73 -0.83
N TRP A 281 19.22 -15.93 0.48
CA TRP A 281 18.90 -17.19 1.12
C TRP A 281 17.44 -17.59 0.90
N LEU A 282 16.51 -16.65 1.12
CA LEU A 282 15.07 -16.86 0.91
C LEU A 282 14.76 -17.23 -0.54
N SER A 283 15.37 -16.54 -1.51
CA SER A 283 15.17 -16.82 -2.93
C SER A 283 15.56 -18.24 -3.33
N ASN A 284 16.65 -18.76 -2.75
CA ASN A 284 17.05 -20.14 -2.92
C ASN A 284 16.06 -21.10 -2.24
N THR A 285 15.61 -20.79 -1.02
CA THR A 285 14.69 -21.62 -0.24
C THR A 285 13.33 -21.76 -0.93
N LEU A 286 12.85 -20.67 -1.56
CA LEU A 286 11.59 -20.64 -2.31
C LEU A 286 11.75 -21.19 -3.75
N GLY A 287 12.96 -21.49 -4.19
CA GLY A 287 13.22 -22.00 -5.53
C GLY A 287 12.96 -20.99 -6.64
N LEU A 288 13.24 -19.70 -6.41
CA LEU A 288 13.04 -18.69 -7.44
C LEU A 288 13.90 -18.98 -8.69
N PRO A 289 13.45 -18.57 -9.88
CA PRO A 289 14.23 -18.66 -11.11
C PRO A 289 15.63 -18.04 -10.97
N GLN A 290 16.61 -18.52 -11.76
CA GLN A 290 17.97 -17.99 -11.70
C GLN A 290 18.00 -16.48 -12.05
N GLU A 291 17.21 -16.05 -12.99
CA GLU A 291 17.09 -14.64 -13.40
C GLU A 291 16.72 -13.75 -12.22
N ASP A 292 15.73 -14.14 -11.41
CA ASP A 292 15.33 -13.37 -10.22
C ASP A 292 16.44 -13.32 -9.17
N ARG A 293 17.16 -14.43 -8.99
CA ARG A 293 18.32 -14.50 -8.08
C ARG A 293 19.46 -13.59 -8.54
N ASP A 294 19.72 -13.55 -9.84
CA ASP A 294 20.73 -12.65 -10.42
C ASP A 294 20.34 -11.19 -10.23
N GLN A 295 19.06 -10.84 -10.37
CA GLN A 295 18.55 -9.50 -10.07
C GLN A 295 18.76 -9.10 -8.60
N ILE A 296 18.63 -10.02 -7.64
CA ILE A 296 18.93 -9.77 -6.24
C ILE A 296 20.41 -9.42 -6.04
N LEU A 297 21.31 -10.17 -6.68
CA LEU A 297 22.75 -9.94 -6.59
C LEU A 297 23.17 -8.58 -7.23
N ILE A 298 22.63 -8.28 -8.40
CA ILE A 298 22.91 -6.98 -9.07
C ILE A 298 22.43 -5.82 -8.19
N ARG A 299 21.24 -5.92 -7.61
CA ARG A 299 20.71 -4.89 -6.68
C ARG A 299 21.58 -4.74 -5.42
N MET A 300 22.08 -5.85 -4.87
CA MET A 300 22.96 -5.82 -3.70
C MET A 300 24.27 -5.08 -4.00
N VAL A 301 24.84 -5.25 -5.21
CA VAL A 301 26.09 -4.58 -5.60
C VAL A 301 25.85 -3.11 -5.94
N PHE A 302 24.68 -2.78 -6.50
CA PHE A 302 24.32 -1.41 -6.88
C PHE A 302 24.08 -0.52 -5.66
N ASN A 303 23.46 -1.03 -4.59
CA ASN A 303 23.15 -0.28 -3.36
C ASN A 303 24.32 -0.27 -2.38
#